data_0e17eaba6293e39845f02f645bf4d191
#
_entry.id   0e17eaba6293e39845f02f645bf4d191
#
_cell.length_a   1.000
_cell.length_b   1.000
_cell.length_c   1.000
_cell.angle_alpha   90.00
_cell.angle_beta   90.00
_cell.angle_gamma   90.00
#
_symmetry.space_group_name_H-M   'P 1'
#
loop_
_entity.id
_entity.type
_entity.pdbx_description
1 polymer ?
#
loop_
_entity_poly.entity_id
_entity_poly.type
_entity_poly.pdbx_seq_one_letter_code
_entity_poly.pdbx_strand_id
1 'polypeptide(L)'
;MLLFDKGYAHIKQEYITPLSQQHVNYRSLNYKNIKTVLCEGKFTSVECVSKNRYSLTFDEDIIIPALLGDMWLCYIRACLQRDATQKTYPLYPNFCPNWSIVSDYYYAFYSACTLLRLTMRGNIYFDSAVQKKINMNISTVLGDAHAVSENSTYVIQKDHTRSGIYIMDLKPSNHQTHETVWHEVAAVIGEIRANASARSEERVALDCLDTVLHVLDNNFPSKLRNAVNYQLPYGIKAIERKIYPAQACQLCNKWFDPILSFEAKKKCDDFKRVQLFKAYTKYLDILVNNLIAEYNDLHGRKSGIESAINKHRSIPIEFPDATYTYQ
;
A
#
# COMPACT_ATOMS: atom_id res chain seq x y z
N MET A 1 -9.32 -19.98 1.20
CA MET A 1 -10.33 -18.96 1.52
C MET A 1 -10.51 -18.07 0.31
N LEU A 2 -11.66 -18.12 -0.31
CA LEU A 2 -11.97 -17.33 -1.49
C LEU A 2 -12.44 -15.96 -1.01
N LEU A 3 -11.76 -14.89 -1.43
CA LEU A 3 -12.15 -13.49 -1.16
C LEU A 3 -13.38 -13.07 -2.01
N PHE A 4 -14.33 -13.99 -2.24
CA PHE A 4 -15.50 -13.75 -3.08
C PHE A 4 -16.76 -13.53 -2.24
N ASP A 5 -16.67 -12.62 -1.27
CA ASP A 5 -17.83 -12.15 -0.54
C ASP A 5 -18.18 -10.71 -0.98
N LYS A 6 -19.31 -10.24 -0.47
CA LYS A 6 -19.88 -8.91 -0.75
C LYS A 6 -18.90 -7.77 -0.46
N GLY A 7 -18.04 -7.92 0.54
CA GLY A 7 -17.00 -6.92 0.85
C GLY A 7 -16.00 -6.73 -0.28
N TYR A 8 -15.46 -7.84 -0.81
CA TYR A 8 -14.60 -7.81 -1.99
C TYR A 8 -15.35 -7.33 -3.24
N ALA A 9 -16.58 -7.81 -3.44
CA ALA A 9 -17.41 -7.39 -4.57
C ALA A 9 -17.71 -5.89 -4.55
N HIS A 10 -17.90 -5.30 -3.36
CA HIS A 10 -18.06 -3.86 -3.20
C HIS A 10 -16.81 -3.10 -3.70
N ILE A 11 -15.61 -3.46 -3.25
CA ILE A 11 -14.37 -2.82 -3.71
C ILE A 11 -14.19 -2.96 -5.24
N LYS A 12 -14.46 -4.15 -5.79
CA LYS A 12 -14.42 -4.38 -7.23
C LYS A 12 -15.37 -3.44 -7.98
N GLN A 13 -16.61 -3.36 -7.55
CA GLN A 13 -17.64 -2.56 -8.21
C GLN A 13 -17.40 -1.06 -8.08
N GLU A 14 -17.01 -0.61 -6.87
CA GLU A 14 -16.86 0.81 -6.57
C GLU A 14 -15.58 1.42 -7.17
N TYR A 15 -14.49 0.64 -7.24
CA TYR A 15 -13.18 1.17 -7.64
C TYR A 15 -12.60 0.51 -8.88
N ILE A 16 -12.58 -0.82 -8.96
CA ILE A 16 -11.85 -1.51 -10.02
C ILE A 16 -12.60 -1.40 -11.35
N THR A 17 -13.92 -1.58 -11.34
CA THR A 17 -14.74 -1.48 -12.57
C THR A 17 -14.62 -0.10 -13.22
N PRO A 18 -14.79 1.03 -12.52
CA PRO A 18 -14.56 2.35 -13.09
C PRO A 18 -13.14 2.56 -13.63
N LEU A 19 -12.11 2.14 -12.86
CA LEU A 19 -10.71 2.24 -13.30
C LEU A 19 -10.43 1.44 -14.57
N SER A 20 -11.04 0.25 -14.73
CA SER A 20 -10.81 -0.62 -15.88
C SER A 20 -11.45 -0.13 -17.17
N GLN A 21 -12.46 0.72 -17.09
CA GLN A 21 -13.13 1.32 -18.24
C GLN A 21 -12.26 2.35 -18.96
N GLN A 22 -11.19 2.82 -18.30
CA GLN A 22 -10.30 3.83 -18.84
C GLN A 22 -9.24 3.22 -19.75
N HIS A 23 -9.12 3.72 -20.96
CA HIS A 23 -8.11 3.30 -21.92
C HIS A 23 -6.75 3.92 -21.61
N VAL A 24 -6.02 3.33 -20.66
CA VAL A 24 -4.66 3.77 -20.32
C VAL A 24 -3.65 2.93 -21.08
N ASN A 25 -2.89 3.56 -21.98
CA ASN A 25 -1.77 2.90 -22.62
C ASN A 25 -0.55 2.89 -21.71
N TYR A 26 -0.30 1.77 -21.02
CA TYR A 26 0.83 1.62 -20.10
C TYR A 26 2.22 1.80 -20.74
N ARG A 27 2.33 1.68 -22.05
CA ARG A 27 3.59 1.95 -22.79
C ARG A 27 3.87 3.44 -22.89
N SER A 28 2.84 4.26 -22.81
CA SER A 28 2.91 5.73 -22.88
C SER A 28 2.70 6.41 -21.53
N LEU A 29 2.62 5.67 -20.42
CA LEU A 29 2.63 6.25 -19.08
C LEU A 29 3.95 7.02 -18.90
N ASN A 30 3.92 8.28 -19.32
CA ASN A 30 4.97 9.27 -19.02
C ASN A 30 4.97 9.49 -17.51
N TYR A 31 5.49 8.58 -16.72
CA TYR A 31 5.82 8.63 -15.29
C TYR A 31 5.14 9.76 -14.46
N LYS A 32 4.00 10.26 -14.91
CA LYS A 32 3.20 11.23 -14.20
C LYS A 32 2.55 10.51 -13.03
N ASN A 33 2.84 10.99 -11.85
CA ASN A 33 2.23 10.51 -10.61
C ASN A 33 1.32 11.60 -10.04
N ILE A 34 0.54 11.26 -9.03
CA ILE A 34 -0.39 12.20 -8.39
C ILE A 34 0.34 13.45 -7.90
N LYS A 35 1.54 13.31 -7.31
CA LYS A 35 2.35 14.43 -6.85
C LYS A 35 2.70 15.39 -7.99
N THR A 36 3.08 14.84 -9.15
CA THR A 36 3.39 15.63 -10.36
C THR A 36 2.16 16.38 -10.84
N VAL A 37 1.01 15.72 -10.93
CA VAL A 37 -0.27 16.32 -11.36
C VAL A 37 -0.66 17.49 -10.45
N LEU A 38 -0.52 17.34 -9.14
CA LEU A 38 -0.76 18.43 -8.18
C LEU A 38 0.23 19.60 -8.34
N CYS A 39 1.53 19.29 -8.52
CA CYS A 39 2.56 20.32 -8.72
C CYS A 39 2.41 21.07 -10.05
N GLU A 40 1.84 20.45 -11.07
CA GLU A 40 1.54 21.06 -12.37
C GLU A 40 0.22 21.84 -12.38
N GLY A 41 -0.56 21.80 -11.29
CA GLY A 41 -1.88 22.46 -11.20
C GLY A 41 -2.90 21.88 -12.18
N LYS A 42 -2.82 20.58 -12.50
CA LYS A 42 -3.69 19.92 -13.49
C LYS A 42 -5.06 19.55 -12.91
N PHE A 43 -5.66 20.47 -12.16
CA PHE A 43 -7.03 20.37 -11.68
C PHE A 43 -7.86 21.50 -12.31
N THR A 44 -9.12 21.20 -12.63
CA THR A 44 -10.04 22.14 -13.30
C THR A 44 -10.73 23.10 -12.32
N SER A 45 -10.88 22.67 -11.06
CA SER A 45 -11.36 23.54 -10.00
C SER A 45 -10.78 23.15 -8.65
N VAL A 46 -10.82 24.08 -7.72
CA VAL A 46 -10.46 23.87 -6.32
C VAL A 46 -11.46 24.60 -5.41
N GLU A 47 -11.89 23.92 -4.36
CA GLU A 47 -12.75 24.48 -3.31
C GLU A 47 -12.06 24.33 -1.95
N CYS A 48 -12.10 25.37 -1.13
CA CYS A 48 -11.64 25.31 0.25
C CYS A 48 -12.75 24.71 1.13
N VAL A 49 -12.57 23.48 1.60
CA VAL A 49 -13.52 22.80 2.49
C VAL A 49 -13.34 23.25 3.94
N SER A 50 -12.09 23.41 4.37
CA SER A 50 -11.71 23.95 5.67
C SER A 50 -10.23 24.34 5.66
N LYS A 51 -9.70 24.83 6.77
CA LYS A 51 -8.27 25.18 6.88
C LYS A 51 -7.40 24.00 6.44
N ASN A 52 -6.56 24.21 5.42
CA ASN A 52 -5.65 23.22 4.83
C ASN A 52 -6.33 21.99 4.20
N ARG A 53 -7.65 21.98 4.01
CA ARG A 53 -8.39 20.92 3.34
C ARG A 53 -9.07 21.47 2.10
N TYR A 54 -8.86 20.80 0.97
CA TYR A 54 -9.34 21.23 -0.33
C TYR A 54 -10.06 20.09 -1.04
N SER A 55 -11.07 20.43 -1.82
CA SER A 55 -11.70 19.57 -2.81
C SER A 55 -11.17 19.98 -4.18
N LEU A 56 -10.55 19.04 -4.89
CA LEU A 56 -9.93 19.25 -6.19
C LEU A 56 -10.70 18.47 -7.25
N THR A 57 -11.09 19.14 -8.35
CA THR A 57 -11.72 18.50 -9.49
C THR A 57 -10.68 18.25 -10.57
N PHE A 58 -10.64 17.05 -11.12
CA PHE A 58 -9.71 16.65 -12.19
C PHE A 58 -10.48 16.13 -13.39
N ASP A 59 -9.89 16.31 -14.57
CA ASP A 59 -10.28 15.54 -15.74
C ASP A 59 -9.84 14.09 -15.56
N GLU A 60 -10.70 13.17 -15.98
CA GLU A 60 -10.51 11.72 -15.82
C GLU A 60 -9.24 11.24 -16.50
N ASP A 61 -8.97 11.71 -17.71
CA ASP A 61 -7.80 11.40 -18.53
C ASP A 61 -6.47 11.96 -17.95
N ILE A 62 -6.53 12.77 -16.91
CA ILE A 62 -5.37 13.26 -16.15
C ILE A 62 -5.16 12.46 -14.87
N ILE A 63 -6.20 12.32 -14.05
CA ILE A 63 -6.04 11.74 -12.70
C ILE A 63 -5.91 10.21 -12.74
N ILE A 64 -6.66 9.53 -13.63
CA ILE A 64 -6.60 8.06 -13.70
C ILE A 64 -5.24 7.55 -14.15
N PRO A 65 -4.62 8.07 -15.24
CA PRO A 65 -3.25 7.67 -15.59
C PRO A 65 -2.24 7.92 -14.47
N ALA A 66 -2.40 9.01 -13.70
CA ALA A 66 -1.51 9.30 -12.57
C ALA A 66 -1.66 8.30 -11.43
N LEU A 67 -2.90 7.94 -11.05
CA LEU A 67 -3.20 6.91 -10.06
C LEU A 67 -2.67 5.54 -10.48
N LEU A 68 -2.93 5.15 -11.74
CA LEU A 68 -2.48 3.88 -12.29
C LEU A 68 -0.96 3.81 -12.46
N GLY A 69 -0.31 4.92 -12.81
CA GLY A 69 1.14 5.02 -12.87
C GLY A 69 1.79 4.81 -11.50
N ASP A 70 1.28 5.48 -10.47
CA ASP A 70 1.71 5.30 -9.08
C ASP A 70 1.43 3.86 -8.57
N MET A 71 0.23 3.34 -8.84
CA MET A 71 -0.17 1.97 -8.51
C MET A 71 0.83 0.97 -9.08
N TRP A 72 1.11 1.13 -10.37
CA TRP A 72 2.00 0.25 -11.10
C TRP A 72 3.42 0.22 -10.53
N LEU A 73 3.98 1.41 -10.26
CA LEU A 73 5.30 1.53 -9.66
C LEU A 73 5.37 0.86 -8.28
N CYS A 74 4.33 1.05 -7.46
CA CYS A 74 4.25 0.42 -6.14
C CYS A 74 4.14 -1.11 -6.28
N TYR A 75 3.34 -1.61 -7.21
CA TYR A 75 3.15 -3.05 -7.42
C TYR A 75 4.45 -3.74 -7.90
N ILE A 76 5.19 -3.13 -8.84
CA ILE A 76 6.51 -3.66 -9.24
C ILE A 76 7.44 -3.75 -8.04
N ARG A 77 7.52 -2.70 -7.22
CA ARG A 77 8.36 -2.69 -6.01
C ARG A 77 7.92 -3.76 -5.01
N ALA A 78 6.61 -3.98 -4.84
CA ALA A 78 6.08 -5.06 -4.02
C ALA A 78 6.57 -6.44 -4.54
N CYS A 79 6.43 -6.69 -5.85
CA CYS A 79 6.88 -7.94 -6.46
C CYS A 79 8.39 -8.17 -6.28
N LEU A 80 9.22 -7.13 -6.46
CA LEU A 80 10.67 -7.25 -6.27
C LEU A 80 11.04 -7.59 -4.82
N GLN A 81 10.40 -6.96 -3.83
CA GLN A 81 10.63 -7.26 -2.42
C GLN A 81 10.17 -8.68 -2.06
N ARG A 82 9.01 -9.12 -2.56
CA ARG A 82 8.53 -10.50 -2.39
C ARG A 82 9.53 -11.50 -2.96
N ASP A 83 9.98 -11.27 -4.18
CA ASP A 83 10.92 -12.18 -4.85
C ASP A 83 12.26 -12.22 -4.10
N ALA A 84 12.75 -11.09 -3.58
CA ALA A 84 13.92 -11.06 -2.71
C ALA A 84 13.73 -11.96 -1.48
N THR A 85 12.63 -11.82 -0.76
CA THR A 85 12.36 -12.59 0.46
C THR A 85 12.14 -14.08 0.18
N GLN A 86 11.33 -14.41 -0.84
CA GLN A 86 10.88 -15.80 -1.07
C GLN A 86 11.81 -16.63 -1.93
N LYS A 87 12.57 -16.01 -2.84
CA LYS A 87 13.41 -16.70 -3.81
C LYS A 87 14.91 -16.50 -3.57
N THR A 88 15.31 -15.29 -3.22
CA THR A 88 16.72 -14.93 -3.12
C THR A 88 17.30 -15.29 -1.76
N TYR A 89 16.72 -14.79 -0.67
CA TYR A 89 17.25 -15.03 0.67
C TYR A 89 17.38 -16.49 1.07
N PRO A 90 16.44 -17.41 0.72
CA PRO A 90 16.60 -18.84 1.03
C PRO A 90 17.83 -19.50 0.42
N LEU A 91 18.43 -18.89 -0.60
CA LEU A 91 19.66 -19.39 -1.24
C LEU A 91 20.91 -19.09 -0.39
N TYR A 92 20.82 -18.20 0.57
CA TYR A 92 21.94 -17.79 1.42
C TYR A 92 21.79 -18.35 2.82
N PRO A 93 22.49 -19.42 3.19
CA PRO A 93 22.31 -20.12 4.47
C PRO A 93 22.65 -19.25 5.70
N ASN A 94 23.49 -18.24 5.52
CA ASN A 94 23.96 -17.36 6.61
C ASN A 94 23.34 -15.96 6.56
N PHE A 95 22.23 -15.76 5.81
CA PHE A 95 21.62 -14.43 5.78
C PHE A 95 20.93 -14.11 7.13
N CYS A 96 20.91 -12.82 7.46
CA CYS A 96 20.31 -12.35 8.70
C CYS A 96 18.77 -12.35 8.62
N PRO A 97 18.03 -13.07 9.49
CA PRO A 97 16.57 -13.12 9.48
C PRO A 97 15.90 -11.75 9.60
N ASN A 98 16.57 -10.79 10.25
CA ASN A 98 16.06 -9.42 10.40
C ASN A 98 15.82 -8.76 9.02
N TRP A 99 16.73 -8.96 8.07
CA TRP A 99 16.57 -8.43 6.72
C TRP A 99 15.38 -9.01 5.97
N SER A 100 15.03 -10.28 6.21
CA SER A 100 13.81 -10.86 5.67
C SER A 100 12.57 -10.12 6.18
N ILE A 101 12.50 -9.82 7.49
CA ILE A 101 11.37 -9.11 8.10
C ILE A 101 11.30 -7.67 7.56
N VAL A 102 12.45 -7.02 7.39
CA VAL A 102 12.51 -5.68 6.80
C VAL A 102 12.05 -5.69 5.34
N SER A 103 12.45 -6.71 4.57
CA SER A 103 11.98 -6.87 3.18
C SER A 103 10.51 -7.21 3.11
N ASP A 104 9.98 -8.06 4.00
CA ASP A 104 8.54 -8.31 4.15
C ASP A 104 7.79 -7.03 4.48
N TYR A 105 8.37 -6.15 5.31
CA TYR A 105 7.79 -4.84 5.60
C TYR A 105 7.66 -3.99 4.33
N TYR A 106 8.71 -3.88 3.53
CA TYR A 106 8.63 -3.10 2.29
C TYR A 106 7.72 -3.76 1.26
N TYR A 107 7.65 -5.10 1.23
CA TYR A 107 6.67 -5.81 0.46
C TYR A 107 5.24 -5.44 0.86
N ALA A 108 4.91 -5.55 2.14
CA ALA A 108 3.61 -5.16 2.68
C ALA A 108 3.31 -3.67 2.45
N PHE A 109 4.29 -2.79 2.65
CA PHE A 109 4.15 -1.36 2.46
C PHE A 109 3.84 -0.98 1.00
N TYR A 110 4.56 -1.55 0.03
CA TYR A 110 4.27 -1.30 -1.38
C TYR A 110 2.97 -1.96 -1.83
N SER A 111 2.59 -3.10 -1.28
CA SER A 111 1.27 -3.70 -1.49
C SER A 111 0.16 -2.81 -0.94
N ALA A 112 0.35 -2.25 0.25
CA ALA A 112 -0.53 -1.26 0.86
C ALA A 112 -0.68 0.00 -0.03
N CYS A 113 0.44 0.54 -0.52
CA CYS A 113 0.43 1.66 -1.45
C CYS A 113 -0.31 1.31 -2.76
N THR A 114 -0.15 0.10 -3.28
CA THR A 114 -0.88 -0.38 -4.46
C THR A 114 -2.38 -0.44 -4.19
N LEU A 115 -2.79 -1.02 -3.05
CA LEU A 115 -4.19 -1.08 -2.63
C LEU A 115 -4.83 0.30 -2.56
N LEU A 116 -4.13 1.27 -1.96
CA LEU A 116 -4.64 2.63 -1.86
C LEU A 116 -4.89 3.26 -3.24
N ARG A 117 -3.99 3.05 -4.22
CA ARG A 117 -4.19 3.57 -5.58
C ARG A 117 -5.33 2.87 -6.30
N LEU A 118 -5.47 1.56 -6.13
CA LEU A 118 -6.60 0.78 -6.65
C LEU A 118 -7.95 1.23 -6.05
N THR A 119 -7.94 1.76 -4.83
CA THR A 119 -9.12 2.35 -4.18
C THR A 119 -9.17 3.87 -4.28
N MET A 120 -8.53 4.43 -5.32
CA MET A 120 -8.52 5.88 -5.60
C MET A 120 -8.09 6.74 -4.41
N ARG A 121 -7.12 6.25 -3.65
CA ARG A 121 -6.51 6.96 -2.51
C ARG A 121 -5.02 7.12 -2.73
N GLY A 122 -4.44 8.14 -2.11
CA GLY A 122 -3.00 8.37 -2.13
C GLY A 122 -2.55 9.14 -0.91
N ASN A 123 -1.28 8.98 -0.59
CA ASN A 123 -0.61 9.79 0.41
C ASN A 123 0.59 10.48 -0.23
N ILE A 124 0.78 11.76 0.06
CA ILE A 124 1.80 12.60 -0.55
C ILE A 124 2.46 13.42 0.55
N TYR A 125 3.78 13.39 0.59
CA TYR A 125 4.54 14.27 1.46
C TYR A 125 4.86 15.57 0.74
N PHE A 126 4.52 16.69 1.38
CA PHE A 126 4.79 18.04 0.90
C PHE A 126 6.03 18.60 1.59
N ASP A 127 7.18 18.44 0.93
CA ASP A 127 8.36 19.23 1.25
C ASP A 127 8.16 20.69 0.81
N SER A 128 9.07 21.61 1.20
CA SER A 128 8.95 23.01 0.89
C SER A 128 8.87 23.33 -0.61
N ALA A 129 9.52 22.55 -1.45
CA ALA A 129 9.50 22.75 -2.90
C ALA A 129 8.15 22.36 -3.51
N VAL A 130 7.58 21.25 -3.07
CA VAL A 130 6.24 20.78 -3.47
C VAL A 130 5.16 21.71 -2.95
N GLN A 131 5.25 22.07 -1.67
CA GLN A 131 4.33 22.99 -1.03
C GLN A 131 4.24 24.33 -1.78
N LYS A 132 5.38 24.93 -2.14
CA LYS A 132 5.40 26.19 -2.91
C LYS A 132 4.67 26.07 -4.24
N LYS A 133 4.86 24.97 -5.00
CA LYS A 133 4.18 24.76 -6.28
C LYS A 133 2.68 24.60 -6.11
N ILE A 134 2.25 23.82 -5.13
CA ILE A 134 0.83 23.58 -4.87
C ILE A 134 0.15 24.87 -4.38
N ASN A 135 0.79 25.61 -3.48
CA ASN A 135 0.27 26.89 -3.01
C ASN A 135 0.11 27.90 -4.15
N MET A 136 1.10 28.01 -5.04
CA MET A 136 0.99 28.86 -6.22
C MET A 136 -0.24 28.48 -7.06
N ASN A 137 -0.48 27.19 -7.27
CA ASN A 137 -1.64 26.72 -8.05
C ASN A 137 -2.96 26.98 -7.33
N ILE A 138 -3.03 26.77 -6.01
CA ILE A 138 -4.23 27.02 -5.20
C ILE A 138 -4.51 28.53 -5.11
N SER A 139 -3.50 29.35 -4.85
CA SER A 139 -3.66 30.79 -4.73
C SER A 139 -4.08 31.48 -6.03
N THR A 140 -3.67 30.92 -7.18
CA THR A 140 -4.14 31.39 -8.49
C THR A 140 -5.66 31.31 -8.64
N VAL A 141 -6.30 30.34 -7.97
CA VAL A 141 -7.75 30.10 -8.06
C VAL A 141 -8.49 30.73 -6.87
N LEU A 142 -7.97 30.59 -5.64
CA LEU A 142 -8.66 30.96 -4.41
C LEU A 142 -8.11 32.24 -3.73
N GLY A 143 -6.98 32.78 -4.22
CA GLY A 143 -6.27 33.90 -3.60
C GLY A 143 -5.28 33.47 -2.52
N ASP A 144 -4.41 34.39 -2.09
CA ASP A 144 -3.22 34.11 -1.26
C ASP A 144 -3.52 33.70 0.20
N ALA A 145 -4.78 33.82 0.65
CA ALA A 145 -5.17 33.39 1.99
C ALA A 145 -5.22 31.86 2.15
N HIS A 146 -5.13 31.12 1.05
CA HIS A 146 -5.26 29.66 1.02
C HIS A 146 -3.92 29.00 0.75
N ALA A 147 -3.52 28.10 1.66
CA ALA A 147 -2.25 27.39 1.57
C ALA A 147 -2.32 25.99 2.18
N VAL A 148 -1.52 25.06 1.65
CA VAL A 148 -1.25 23.78 2.29
C VAL A 148 -0.06 23.90 3.24
N SER A 149 -0.02 23.08 4.28
CA SER A 149 1.04 23.09 5.29
C SER A 149 2.34 22.46 4.74
N GLU A 150 3.47 23.06 5.08
CA GLU A 150 4.81 22.52 4.79
C GLU A 150 5.13 21.33 5.71
N ASN A 151 6.02 20.45 5.24
CA ASN A 151 6.52 19.29 5.96
C ASN A 151 5.39 18.39 6.52
N SER A 152 4.30 18.32 5.76
CA SER A 152 3.10 17.59 6.13
C SER A 152 2.80 16.50 5.13
N THR A 153 2.25 15.38 5.62
CA THR A 153 1.66 14.36 4.76
C THR A 153 0.21 14.72 4.47
N TYR A 154 -0.16 14.62 3.21
CA TYR A 154 -1.54 14.79 2.77
C TYR A 154 -2.09 13.47 2.24
N VAL A 155 -3.35 13.21 2.54
CA VAL A 155 -4.13 12.16 1.92
C VAL A 155 -4.95 12.78 0.80
N ILE A 156 -4.91 12.17 -0.38
CA ILE A 156 -5.83 12.45 -1.48
C ILE A 156 -6.71 11.23 -1.67
N GLN A 157 -8.02 11.43 -1.75
CA GLN A 157 -8.99 10.35 -1.94
C GLN A 157 -10.17 10.84 -2.78
N LYS A 158 -10.79 9.92 -3.55
CA LYS A 158 -12.02 10.21 -4.29
C LYS A 158 -13.14 10.66 -3.33
N ASP A 159 -13.86 11.72 -3.71
CA ASP A 159 -15.10 12.12 -3.05
C ASP A 159 -16.27 11.30 -3.62
N HIS A 160 -16.77 10.36 -2.83
CA HIS A 160 -17.90 9.49 -3.20
C HIS A 160 -19.26 10.15 -3.10
N THR A 161 -19.33 11.35 -2.54
CA THR A 161 -20.60 12.09 -2.42
C THR A 161 -21.03 12.76 -3.72
N ARG A 162 -20.10 12.89 -4.67
CA ARG A 162 -20.30 13.55 -5.97
C ARG A 162 -20.12 12.54 -7.10
N SER A 163 -21.11 12.44 -7.98
CA SER A 163 -21.08 11.54 -9.14
C SER A 163 -20.60 12.25 -10.42
N GLY A 164 -19.95 11.51 -11.30
CA GLY A 164 -19.69 11.91 -12.70
C GLY A 164 -18.46 12.76 -12.96
N ILE A 165 -17.75 13.26 -11.92
CA ILE A 165 -16.52 14.03 -12.03
C ILE A 165 -15.52 13.46 -11.03
N TYR A 166 -14.23 13.36 -11.41
CA TYR A 166 -13.19 12.91 -10.47
C TYR A 166 -12.85 14.04 -9.51
N ILE A 167 -13.58 14.07 -8.41
CA ILE A 167 -13.36 15.00 -7.30
C ILE A 167 -12.56 14.26 -6.23
N MET A 168 -11.45 14.86 -5.86
CA MET A 168 -10.53 14.30 -4.89
C MET A 168 -10.42 15.25 -3.69
N ASP A 169 -10.68 14.73 -2.51
CA ASP A 169 -10.40 15.41 -1.26
C ASP A 169 -8.89 15.38 -0.98
N LEU A 170 -8.29 16.55 -0.83
CA LEU A 170 -6.92 16.74 -0.35
C LEU A 170 -6.98 17.20 1.11
N LYS A 171 -6.63 16.30 2.03
CA LYS A 171 -6.69 16.56 3.48
C LYS A 171 -5.34 16.31 4.17
N PRO A 172 -4.95 17.15 5.14
CA PRO A 172 -3.72 16.90 5.92
C PRO A 172 -3.89 15.65 6.78
N SER A 173 -2.81 14.88 6.89
CA SER A 173 -2.72 13.77 7.84
C SER A 173 -2.05 14.24 9.12
N ASN A 174 -2.52 13.75 10.26
CA ASN A 174 -1.87 13.97 11.56
C ASN A 174 -0.69 13.00 11.79
N HIS A 175 -0.40 12.14 10.81
CA HIS A 175 0.59 11.08 10.92
C HIS A 175 1.73 11.29 9.92
N GLN A 176 2.89 10.68 10.20
CA GLN A 176 4.00 10.61 9.24
C GLN A 176 3.61 9.74 8.03
N THR A 177 4.31 9.89 6.92
CA THR A 177 3.97 9.24 5.63
C THR A 177 3.73 7.73 5.74
N HIS A 178 4.62 7.00 6.42
CA HIS A 178 4.47 5.55 6.58
C HIS A 178 3.27 5.20 7.45
N GLU A 179 3.07 5.92 8.53
CA GLU A 179 1.95 5.74 9.44
C GLU A 179 0.61 6.05 8.76
N THR A 180 0.55 7.13 7.98
CA THR A 180 -0.62 7.49 7.17
C THR A 180 -1.05 6.35 6.25
N VAL A 181 -0.09 5.68 5.57
CA VAL A 181 -0.40 4.54 4.70
C VAL A 181 -1.13 3.44 5.47
N TRP A 182 -0.66 3.09 6.66
CA TRP A 182 -1.27 2.02 7.46
C TRP A 182 -2.65 2.38 7.99
N HIS A 183 -2.87 3.64 8.38
CA HIS A 183 -4.20 4.13 8.78
C HIS A 183 -5.18 4.11 7.60
N GLU A 184 -4.76 4.56 6.42
CA GLU A 184 -5.62 4.52 5.23
C GLU A 184 -5.93 3.08 4.76
N VAL A 185 -4.97 2.16 4.85
CA VAL A 185 -5.21 0.73 4.56
C VAL A 185 -6.20 0.14 5.56
N ALA A 186 -6.08 0.46 6.86
CA ALA A 186 -7.03 0.02 7.86
C ALA A 186 -8.45 0.55 7.55
N ALA A 187 -8.57 1.77 7.04
CA ALA A 187 -9.86 2.32 6.59
C ALA A 187 -10.44 1.53 5.40
N VAL A 188 -9.61 1.15 4.40
CA VAL A 188 -10.05 0.30 3.28
C VAL A 188 -10.50 -1.08 3.78
N ILE A 189 -9.75 -1.70 4.69
CA ILE A 189 -10.13 -2.99 5.30
C ILE A 189 -11.45 -2.85 6.07
N GLY A 190 -11.65 -1.75 6.79
CA GLY A 190 -12.90 -1.41 7.45
C GLY A 190 -14.07 -1.29 6.49
N GLU A 191 -13.86 -0.70 5.30
CA GLU A 191 -14.84 -0.61 4.23
C GLU A 191 -15.21 -1.99 3.66
N ILE A 192 -14.23 -2.85 3.36
CA ILE A 192 -14.45 -4.24 2.94
C ILE A 192 -15.27 -4.98 4.01
N ARG A 193 -14.86 -4.87 5.26
CA ARG A 193 -15.52 -5.48 6.41
C ARG A 193 -16.96 -5.02 6.56
N ALA A 194 -17.23 -3.72 6.44
CA ALA A 194 -18.59 -3.17 6.56
C ALA A 194 -19.55 -3.73 5.51
N ASN A 195 -19.05 -4.06 4.32
CA ASN A 195 -19.81 -4.58 3.20
C ASN A 195 -19.82 -6.13 3.12
N ALA A 196 -18.99 -6.82 3.91
CA ALA A 196 -18.96 -8.28 3.95
C ALA A 196 -20.24 -8.85 4.61
N SER A 197 -20.65 -10.03 4.14
CA SER A 197 -21.84 -10.71 4.69
C SER A 197 -21.64 -11.07 6.16
N ALA A 198 -22.61 -10.76 7.03
CA ALA A 198 -22.48 -10.80 8.49
C ALA A 198 -22.07 -12.18 9.08
N ARG A 199 -22.27 -13.27 8.34
CA ARG A 199 -21.94 -14.65 8.79
C ARG A 199 -20.92 -15.34 7.89
N SER A 200 -20.26 -14.60 7.00
CA SER A 200 -19.26 -15.19 6.11
C SER A 200 -17.93 -15.41 6.84
N GLU A 201 -17.14 -16.37 6.35
CA GLU A 201 -15.78 -16.61 6.84
C GLU A 201 -14.89 -15.36 6.62
N GLU A 202 -15.12 -14.63 5.53
CA GLU A 202 -14.45 -13.36 5.25
C GLU A 202 -14.71 -12.36 6.38
N ARG A 203 -15.99 -12.18 6.77
CA ARG A 203 -16.36 -11.24 7.84
C ARG A 203 -15.70 -11.62 9.16
N VAL A 204 -15.71 -12.89 9.52
CA VAL A 204 -15.06 -13.37 10.76
C VAL A 204 -13.57 -13.07 10.75
N ALA A 205 -12.90 -13.36 9.63
CA ALA A 205 -11.46 -13.07 9.49
C ALA A 205 -11.16 -11.56 9.56
N LEU A 206 -12.01 -10.73 8.95
CA LEU A 206 -11.86 -9.27 8.98
C LEU A 206 -12.15 -8.69 10.37
N ASP A 207 -13.12 -9.22 11.11
CA ASP A 207 -13.38 -8.81 12.50
C ASP A 207 -12.17 -9.13 13.41
N CYS A 208 -11.54 -10.30 13.21
CA CYS A 208 -10.33 -10.66 13.93
C CYS A 208 -9.14 -9.77 13.51
N LEU A 209 -8.99 -9.49 12.23
CA LEU A 209 -7.94 -8.60 11.72
C LEU A 209 -8.10 -7.17 12.25
N ASP A 210 -9.31 -6.63 12.26
CA ASP A 210 -9.64 -5.34 12.86
C ASP A 210 -9.27 -5.31 14.36
N THR A 211 -9.54 -6.38 15.08
CA THR A 211 -9.13 -6.53 16.49
C THR A 211 -7.60 -6.48 16.63
N VAL A 212 -6.86 -7.17 15.75
CA VAL A 212 -5.38 -7.13 15.75
C VAL A 212 -4.89 -5.71 15.49
N LEU A 213 -5.43 -5.03 14.48
CA LEU A 213 -5.06 -3.67 14.11
C LEU A 213 -5.38 -2.68 15.24
N HIS A 214 -6.51 -2.85 15.92
CA HIS A 214 -6.90 -2.00 17.04
C HIS A 214 -5.99 -2.20 18.26
N VAL A 215 -5.69 -3.44 18.64
CA VAL A 215 -4.90 -3.76 19.83
C VAL A 215 -3.41 -3.47 19.66
N LEU A 216 -2.85 -3.73 18.46
CA LEU A 216 -1.43 -3.50 18.17
C LEU A 216 -1.15 -2.10 17.61
N ASP A 217 -2.20 -1.29 17.34
CA ASP A 217 -2.18 -0.07 16.54
C ASP A 217 -2.05 -0.35 15.02
N ASN A 218 -2.76 0.43 14.22
CA ASN A 218 -2.72 0.32 12.75
C ASN A 218 -1.30 0.44 12.19
N ASN A 219 -0.44 1.23 12.85
CA ASN A 219 0.96 1.43 12.49
C ASN A 219 1.92 0.34 13.03
N PHE A 220 1.39 -0.78 13.58
CA PHE A 220 2.26 -1.83 14.14
C PHE A 220 3.30 -2.39 13.14
N PRO A 221 3.04 -2.48 11.81
CA PRO A 221 4.07 -2.91 10.87
C PRO A 221 5.30 -1.99 10.86
N SER A 222 5.11 -0.65 10.88
CA SER A 222 6.23 0.30 10.96
C SER A 222 6.96 0.21 12.29
N LYS A 223 6.22 0.04 13.39
CA LYS A 223 6.80 -0.13 14.74
C LYS A 223 7.64 -1.40 14.81
N LEU A 224 7.16 -2.51 14.23
CA LEU A 224 7.91 -3.76 14.16
C LEU A 224 9.20 -3.59 13.33
N ARG A 225 9.12 -3.00 12.14
CA ARG A 225 10.30 -2.74 11.29
C ARG A 225 11.33 -1.86 12.00
N ASN A 226 10.88 -0.82 12.69
CA ASN A 226 11.77 0.06 13.45
C ASN A 226 12.44 -0.70 14.63
N ALA A 227 11.70 -1.55 15.34
CA ALA A 227 12.26 -2.37 16.41
C ALA A 227 13.34 -3.34 15.87
N VAL A 228 13.08 -3.99 14.73
CA VAL A 228 14.03 -4.90 14.11
C VAL A 228 15.30 -4.18 13.63
N ASN A 229 15.16 -3.00 13.02
CA ASN A 229 16.28 -2.27 12.44
C ASN A 229 17.15 -1.54 13.49
N TYR A 230 16.52 -0.95 14.51
CA TYR A 230 17.19 0.03 15.35
C TYR A 230 17.32 -0.40 16.82
N GLN A 231 16.64 -1.49 17.21
CA GLN A 231 16.71 -2.02 18.56
C GLN A 231 17.48 -3.35 18.57
N LEU A 232 18.81 -3.30 18.64
CA LEU A 232 19.69 -4.48 18.64
C LEU A 232 19.23 -5.61 19.60
N PRO A 233 18.83 -5.34 20.86
CA PRO A 233 18.34 -6.39 21.74
C PRO A 233 17.07 -7.07 21.19
N TYR A 234 16.20 -6.34 20.52
CA TYR A 234 15.00 -6.89 19.90
C TYR A 234 15.35 -7.77 18.70
N GLY A 235 16.14 -7.25 17.76
CA GLY A 235 16.57 -8.00 16.58
C GLY A 235 17.26 -9.31 16.94
N ILE A 236 18.28 -9.27 17.81
CA ILE A 236 19.06 -10.45 18.18
C ILE A 236 18.26 -11.42 19.06
N LYS A 237 17.63 -10.94 20.12
CA LYS A 237 16.98 -11.83 21.10
C LYS A 237 15.63 -12.36 20.62
N ALA A 238 14.82 -11.51 20.00
CA ALA A 238 13.47 -11.88 19.61
C ALA A 238 13.41 -12.56 18.25
N ILE A 239 14.29 -12.21 17.32
CA ILE A 239 14.27 -12.68 15.94
C ILE A 239 15.34 -13.70 15.67
N GLU A 240 16.65 -13.33 15.72
CA GLU A 240 17.74 -14.19 15.31
C GLU A 240 17.89 -15.46 16.15
N ARG A 241 17.55 -15.40 17.44
CA ARG A 241 17.61 -16.57 18.33
C ARG A 241 16.37 -17.47 18.28
N LYS A 242 15.23 -16.96 17.79
CA LYS A 242 13.95 -17.67 17.84
C LYS A 242 13.42 -18.06 16.47
N ILE A 243 13.89 -17.44 15.39
CA ILE A 243 13.42 -17.69 14.04
C ILE A 243 14.56 -18.19 13.19
N TYR A 244 14.44 -19.44 12.70
CA TYR A 244 15.38 -19.96 11.73
C TYR A 244 15.27 -19.20 10.40
N PRO A 245 16.39 -19.00 9.66
CA PRO A 245 16.37 -18.27 8.39
C PRO A 245 15.31 -18.74 7.40
N ALA A 246 15.14 -20.06 7.25
CA ALA A 246 14.13 -20.63 6.35
C ALA A 246 12.70 -20.21 6.76
N GLN A 247 12.39 -20.15 8.05
CA GLN A 247 11.08 -19.71 8.55
C GLN A 247 10.87 -18.21 8.38
N ALA A 248 11.97 -17.44 8.49
CA ALA A 248 11.91 -16.00 8.28
C ALA A 248 11.53 -15.64 6.84
N CYS A 249 11.89 -16.47 5.86
CA CYS A 249 11.55 -16.23 4.44
C CYS A 249 10.16 -16.71 4.03
N GLN A 250 9.46 -17.48 4.87
CA GLN A 250 8.15 -18.03 4.51
C GLN A 250 7.03 -17.07 4.93
N LEU A 251 6.17 -16.72 3.99
CA LEU A 251 4.88 -16.13 4.31
C LEU A 251 3.93 -17.24 4.81
N CYS A 252 3.05 -16.89 5.72
CA CYS A 252 2.07 -17.81 6.27
C CYS A 252 1.10 -18.28 5.17
N ASN A 253 1.09 -19.58 4.83
CA ASN A 253 0.18 -20.14 3.83
C ASN A 253 -1.28 -20.06 4.28
N LYS A 254 -1.52 -20.17 5.58
CA LYS A 254 -2.82 -19.97 6.22
C LYS A 254 -2.82 -18.67 6.99
N TRP A 255 -2.89 -17.56 6.28
CA TRP A 255 -2.73 -16.22 6.86
C TRP A 255 -3.73 -15.93 8.00
N PHE A 256 -4.91 -16.50 7.92
CA PHE A 256 -5.98 -16.28 8.91
C PHE A 256 -5.74 -17.04 10.23
N ASP A 257 -4.99 -18.16 10.25
CA ASP A 257 -4.78 -18.94 11.50
C ASP A 257 -4.13 -18.10 12.61
N PRO A 258 -3.03 -17.34 12.39
CA PRO A 258 -2.49 -16.49 13.42
C PRO A 258 -3.43 -15.36 13.86
N ILE A 259 -4.27 -14.87 12.94
CA ILE A 259 -5.23 -13.80 13.18
C ILE A 259 -6.41 -14.34 13.99
N LEU A 260 -7.01 -15.47 13.59
CA LEU A 260 -8.10 -16.10 14.32
C LEU A 260 -7.69 -16.57 15.72
N SER A 261 -6.43 -16.98 15.91
CA SER A 261 -5.89 -17.39 17.20
C SER A 261 -5.42 -16.23 18.08
N PHE A 262 -5.63 -14.98 17.66
CA PHE A 262 -5.23 -13.81 18.44
C PHE A 262 -6.23 -13.56 19.58
N GLU A 263 -5.69 -13.49 20.79
CA GLU A 263 -6.46 -13.18 22.00
C GLU A 263 -6.05 -11.78 22.51
N ALA A 264 -6.95 -10.81 22.36
CA ALA A 264 -6.69 -9.40 22.71
C ALA A 264 -6.31 -9.20 24.20
N LYS A 265 -6.77 -10.09 25.09
CA LYS A 265 -6.49 -10.02 26.52
C LYS A 265 -5.14 -10.62 26.91
N LYS A 266 -4.51 -11.40 26.05
CA LYS A 266 -3.20 -12.00 26.31
C LYS A 266 -2.09 -11.09 25.83
N LYS A 267 -0.98 -11.02 26.60
CA LYS A 267 0.20 -10.28 26.20
C LYS A 267 0.74 -10.86 24.88
N CYS A 268 0.77 -10.03 23.85
CA CYS A 268 1.34 -10.39 22.57
C CYS A 268 2.88 -10.31 22.67
N ASP A 269 3.56 -11.45 22.63
CA ASP A 269 5.02 -11.48 22.59
C ASP A 269 5.57 -11.09 21.20
N ASP A 270 6.87 -10.89 21.10
CA ASP A 270 7.52 -10.41 19.88
C ASP A 270 7.43 -11.43 18.74
N PHE A 271 7.49 -12.72 19.04
CA PHE A 271 7.34 -13.78 18.04
C PHE A 271 5.92 -13.78 17.44
N LYS A 272 4.90 -13.67 18.29
CA LYS A 272 3.51 -13.56 17.85
C LYS A 272 3.27 -12.32 17.01
N ARG A 273 3.91 -11.17 17.36
CA ARG A 273 3.83 -9.96 16.53
C ARG A 273 4.39 -10.18 15.12
N VAL A 274 5.52 -10.89 14.98
CA VAL A 274 6.07 -11.25 13.67
C VAL A 274 5.12 -12.16 12.90
N GLN A 275 4.52 -13.16 13.56
CA GLN A 275 3.54 -14.04 12.92
C GLN A 275 2.31 -13.27 12.42
N LEU A 276 1.76 -12.37 13.25
CA LEU A 276 0.62 -11.52 12.88
C LEU A 276 0.98 -10.59 11.73
N PHE A 277 2.17 -10.00 11.75
CA PHE A 277 2.66 -9.17 10.66
C PHE A 277 2.78 -9.97 9.33
N LYS A 278 3.36 -11.17 9.36
CA LYS A 278 3.43 -12.04 8.18
C LYS A 278 2.06 -12.45 7.67
N ALA A 279 1.13 -12.73 8.56
CA ALA A 279 -0.27 -13.03 8.22
C ALA A 279 -0.94 -11.81 7.56
N TYR A 280 -0.74 -10.63 8.09
CA TYR A 280 -1.24 -9.39 7.51
C TYR A 280 -0.62 -9.09 6.15
N THR A 281 0.70 -9.27 6.00
CA THR A 281 1.40 -9.16 4.71
C THR A 281 0.81 -10.12 3.68
N LYS A 282 0.51 -11.37 4.07
CA LYS A 282 -0.11 -12.35 3.18
C LYS A 282 -1.54 -11.99 2.79
N TYR A 283 -2.31 -11.44 3.72
CA TYR A 283 -3.64 -10.91 3.40
C TYR A 283 -3.58 -9.83 2.34
N LEU A 284 -2.68 -8.83 2.51
CA LEU A 284 -2.48 -7.77 1.53
C LEU A 284 -2.01 -8.32 0.17
N ASP A 285 -1.11 -9.32 0.17
CA ASP A 285 -0.66 -10.01 -1.04
C ASP A 285 -1.85 -10.58 -1.83
N ILE A 286 -2.70 -11.35 -1.15
CA ILE A 286 -3.86 -11.98 -1.77
C ILE A 286 -4.85 -10.93 -2.28
N LEU A 287 -5.18 -9.95 -1.46
CA LEU A 287 -6.12 -8.89 -1.81
C LEU A 287 -5.65 -8.11 -3.04
N VAL A 288 -4.42 -7.62 -3.02
CA VAL A 288 -3.85 -6.81 -4.10
C VAL A 288 -3.74 -7.62 -5.40
N ASN A 289 -3.23 -8.85 -5.34
CA ASN A 289 -3.08 -9.67 -6.54
C ASN A 289 -4.44 -10.01 -7.17
N ASN A 290 -5.48 -10.26 -6.36
CA ASN A 290 -6.83 -10.51 -6.87
C ASN A 290 -7.42 -9.25 -7.51
N LEU A 291 -7.27 -8.07 -6.90
CA LEU A 291 -7.76 -6.82 -7.48
C LEU A 291 -7.01 -6.46 -8.78
N ILE A 292 -5.71 -6.72 -8.86
CA ILE A 292 -4.93 -6.55 -10.09
C ILE A 292 -5.38 -7.54 -11.18
N ALA A 293 -5.66 -8.79 -10.82
CA ALA A 293 -6.18 -9.77 -11.77
C ALA A 293 -7.54 -9.34 -12.32
N GLU A 294 -8.47 -8.93 -11.46
CA GLU A 294 -9.78 -8.41 -11.86
C GLU A 294 -9.66 -7.17 -12.75
N TYR A 295 -8.78 -6.23 -12.39
CA TYR A 295 -8.51 -5.07 -13.23
C TYR A 295 -8.02 -5.49 -14.64
N ASN A 296 -7.10 -6.45 -14.73
CA ASN A 296 -6.57 -6.95 -16.00
C ASN A 296 -7.63 -7.68 -16.82
N ASP A 297 -8.49 -8.47 -16.18
CA ASP A 297 -9.56 -9.20 -16.84
C ASP A 297 -10.61 -8.25 -17.42
N LEU A 298 -11.00 -7.21 -16.68
CA LEU A 298 -11.95 -6.20 -17.12
C LEU A 298 -11.37 -5.26 -18.19
N HIS A 299 -10.12 -4.88 -18.08
CA HIS A 299 -9.44 -4.00 -19.03
C HIS A 299 -9.07 -4.72 -20.35
N GLY A 300 -9.07 -6.06 -20.34
CA GLY A 300 -8.65 -6.92 -21.43
C GLY A 300 -7.13 -7.04 -21.56
N ARG A 301 -6.65 -8.07 -22.26
CA ARG A 301 -5.22 -8.41 -22.43
C ARG A 301 -4.33 -7.31 -23.05
N LYS A 302 -4.89 -6.17 -23.39
CA LYS A 302 -4.17 -5.02 -23.96
C LYS A 302 -3.40 -4.20 -22.89
N SER A 303 -3.56 -4.51 -21.61
CA SER A 303 -3.02 -3.66 -20.54
C SER A 303 -1.49 -3.53 -20.55
N GLY A 304 -0.78 -4.46 -21.14
CA GLY A 304 0.69 -4.47 -21.12
C GLY A 304 1.30 -4.68 -19.74
N ILE A 305 0.47 -4.76 -18.68
CA ILE A 305 0.88 -4.96 -17.29
C ILE A 305 1.61 -6.28 -17.14
N GLU A 306 1.05 -7.39 -17.65
CA GLU A 306 1.72 -8.69 -17.63
C GLU A 306 3.05 -8.67 -18.37
N SER A 307 3.11 -8.01 -19.53
CA SER A 307 4.36 -7.86 -20.29
C SER A 307 5.42 -7.09 -19.51
N ALA A 308 5.02 -6.01 -18.82
CA ALA A 308 5.94 -5.24 -18.00
C ALA A 308 6.38 -6.00 -16.75
N ILE A 309 5.47 -6.74 -16.06
CA ILE A 309 5.84 -7.65 -14.96
C ILE A 309 6.84 -8.70 -15.43
N ASN A 310 6.54 -9.37 -16.55
CA ASN A 310 7.38 -10.43 -17.07
C ASN A 310 8.74 -9.89 -17.54
N LYS A 311 8.78 -8.69 -18.13
CA LYS A 311 10.03 -8.02 -18.51
C LYS A 311 10.89 -7.69 -17.28
N HIS A 312 10.30 -7.21 -16.18
CA HIS A 312 11.03 -6.97 -14.93
C HIS A 312 11.40 -8.24 -14.19
N ARG A 313 10.63 -9.34 -14.33
CA ARG A 313 10.97 -10.65 -13.79
C ARG A 313 12.06 -11.37 -14.59
N SER A 314 12.21 -11.06 -15.86
CA SER A 314 13.19 -11.67 -16.76
C SER A 314 14.51 -10.91 -16.83
N ILE A 315 14.70 -9.80 -16.12
CA ILE A 315 16.01 -9.18 -15.97
C ILE A 315 16.83 -10.14 -15.10
N PRO A 316 17.86 -10.82 -15.62
CA PRO A 316 18.77 -11.58 -14.80
C PRO A 316 19.38 -10.62 -13.79
N ILE A 317 19.25 -10.91 -12.50
CA ILE A 317 20.04 -10.21 -11.50
C ILE A 317 21.42 -10.85 -11.65
N GLU A 318 22.26 -10.26 -12.50
CA GLU A 318 23.67 -10.57 -12.51
C GLU A 318 24.25 -10.05 -11.19
N PHE A 319 24.38 -10.94 -10.22
CA PHE A 319 25.20 -10.67 -9.06
C PHE A 319 26.66 -10.67 -9.56
N PRO A 320 27.43 -9.60 -9.35
CA PRO A 320 28.85 -9.66 -9.60
C PRO A 320 29.38 -10.85 -8.77
N ASP A 321 30.17 -11.71 -9.41
CA ASP A 321 30.79 -12.86 -8.77
C ASP A 321 31.44 -12.41 -7.46
N ALA A 322 30.77 -12.71 -6.36
CA ALA A 322 31.26 -12.38 -5.02
C ALA A 322 32.29 -13.44 -4.62
N THR A 323 33.42 -13.42 -5.28
CA THR A 323 34.65 -14.02 -4.75
C THR A 323 35.21 -13.15 -3.64
N TYR A 324 34.46 -12.98 -2.55
CA TYR A 324 35.02 -12.52 -1.30
C TYR A 324 35.58 -13.74 -0.56
N THR A 325 36.85 -14.06 -0.83
CA THR A 325 37.66 -14.87 0.07
C THR A 325 37.91 -14.02 1.31
N TYR A 326 37.24 -14.34 2.41
CA TYR A 326 37.64 -13.85 3.74
C TYR A 326 39.00 -14.51 4.06
N GLN A 327 40.06 -13.68 4.11
CA GLN A 327 41.29 -14.01 4.81
C GLN A 327 41.10 -13.78 6.32
#